data_2e9e0c0c1d34852b81e151cfd8183339
#
_entry.id   2e9e0c0c1d34852b81e151cfd8183339
#
_cell.length_a   1.000
_cell.length_b   1.000
_cell.length_c   1.000
_cell.angle_alpha   90.00
_cell.angle_beta   90.00
_cell.angle_gamma   90.00
#
_symmetry.space_group_name_H-M   'P 1'
#
loop_
_entity.id
_entity.type
_entity.pdbx_description
1 polymer ?
#
loop_
_entity_poly.entity_id
_entity_poly.type
_entity_poly.pdbx_seq_one_letter_code
_entity_poly.pdbx_strand_id
1 'polypeptide(L)'
;IAQVENLAGEGYKHAFITDIRMVMPPKGLSKDVVRHISAKKNEPEWLLEWRLKAFRHWEKLECPTWPHVKYPPVNFQDISYYSAPKKKGDGPKSLDEVDPKLLETYEKLGVPLHERARLAGVAVDAVFDSESIGTTFKADLAKAGVIFCSISEAVQEHPELVKKYLGTVVPYTDNFYATLNSAVFSDGSFVYIPKGTRCPMELSTYFRINAAN
;
A
#
# COMPACT_ATOMS: atom_id res chain seq x y z
N ILE A 1 18.99 -31.44 1.71
CA ILE A 1 19.91 -30.46 1.08
C ILE A 1 19.60 -30.36 -0.41
N ALA A 2 19.61 -31.46 -1.20
CA ALA A 2 19.31 -31.44 -2.65
C ALA A 2 17.91 -30.89 -3.02
N GLN A 3 16.89 -31.04 -2.18
CA GLN A 3 15.57 -30.44 -2.41
C GLN A 3 15.57 -28.92 -2.21
N VAL A 4 16.38 -28.41 -1.32
CA VAL A 4 16.52 -26.96 -1.09
C VAL A 4 17.33 -26.30 -2.21
N GLU A 5 18.33 -26.99 -2.72
CA GLU A 5 19.15 -26.53 -3.86
C GLU A 5 18.34 -26.51 -5.17
N ASN A 6 17.44 -27.47 -5.40
CA ASN A 6 16.51 -27.44 -6.52
C ASN A 6 15.49 -26.28 -6.44
N LEU A 7 14.97 -25.97 -5.25
CA LEU A 7 14.08 -24.82 -5.03
C LEU A 7 14.80 -23.48 -5.21
N ALA A 8 16.09 -23.42 -4.94
CA ALA A 8 16.91 -22.22 -5.18
C ALA A 8 17.30 -22.03 -6.65
N GLY A 9 17.27 -23.11 -7.46
CA GLY A 9 17.58 -23.07 -8.90
C GLY A 9 16.36 -22.80 -9.81
N GLU A 10 15.14 -23.03 -9.32
CA GLU A 10 13.92 -22.62 -10.02
C GLU A 10 13.71 -21.12 -9.76
N GLY A 11 13.89 -20.27 -10.77
CA GLY A 11 13.56 -18.85 -10.67
C GLY A 11 12.15 -18.69 -10.10
N TYR A 12 12.00 -17.80 -9.09
CA TYR A 12 10.72 -17.57 -8.43
C TYR A 12 9.65 -17.22 -9.47
N LYS A 13 8.70 -18.13 -9.70
CA LYS A 13 7.71 -18.04 -10.80
C LYS A 13 6.86 -16.77 -10.82
N HIS A 14 6.85 -16.05 -9.70
CA HIS A 14 6.16 -14.76 -9.56
C HIS A 14 7.10 -13.56 -9.68
N ALA A 15 8.43 -13.77 -9.93
CA ALA A 15 9.40 -12.72 -10.17
C ALA A 15 9.34 -12.22 -11.62
N PHE A 16 8.20 -11.65 -12.01
CA PHE A 16 8.03 -10.99 -13.30
C PHE A 16 7.70 -9.52 -13.09
N ILE A 17 8.07 -8.68 -14.05
CA ILE A 17 7.75 -7.24 -14.06
C ILE A 17 6.57 -7.03 -15.00
N THR A 18 5.58 -6.28 -14.55
CA THR A 18 4.46 -5.86 -15.41
C THR A 18 4.94 -4.68 -16.26
N ASP A 19 4.93 -4.84 -17.58
CA ASP A 19 5.37 -3.82 -18.54
C ASP A 19 4.29 -2.73 -18.69
N ILE A 20 4.29 -1.80 -17.76
CA ILE A 20 3.45 -0.61 -17.75
C ILE A 20 4.28 0.64 -17.47
N ARG A 21 3.84 1.76 -18.04
CA ARG A 21 4.52 3.04 -17.81
C ARG A 21 4.22 3.57 -16.41
N MET A 22 5.27 3.68 -15.60
CA MET A 22 5.20 4.22 -14.25
C MET A 22 5.51 5.72 -14.21
N VAL A 23 4.92 6.41 -13.25
CA VAL A 23 5.25 7.80 -12.88
C VAL A 23 5.93 7.75 -11.52
N MET A 24 7.15 8.23 -11.47
CA MET A 24 7.96 8.30 -10.26
C MET A 24 8.51 9.72 -10.10
N PRO A 25 8.49 10.30 -8.88
CA PRO A 25 9.24 11.51 -8.60
C PRO A 25 10.74 11.22 -8.60
N PRO A 26 11.58 12.25 -8.56
CA PRO A 26 13.02 12.07 -8.32
C PRO A 26 13.28 11.23 -7.07
N LYS A 27 14.37 10.44 -7.10
CA LYS A 27 14.83 9.68 -5.94
C LYS A 27 15.20 10.60 -4.77
N GLY A 28 15.18 10.02 -3.60
CA GLY A 28 15.56 10.67 -2.35
C GLY A 28 14.37 11.11 -1.51
N LEU A 29 14.62 11.25 -0.22
CA LEU A 29 13.62 11.65 0.76
C LEU A 29 13.82 13.12 1.13
N SER A 30 12.78 13.91 0.91
CA SER A 30 12.76 15.34 1.23
C SER A 30 11.34 15.80 1.55
N LYS A 31 11.22 17.01 2.11
CA LYS A 31 9.91 17.64 2.35
C LYS A 31 9.08 17.75 1.06
N ASP A 32 9.74 17.96 -0.08
CA ASP A 32 9.05 18.11 -1.36
C ASP A 32 8.53 16.77 -1.87
N VAL A 33 9.24 15.67 -1.63
CA VAL A 33 8.74 14.31 -1.92
C VAL A 33 7.52 13.99 -1.04
N VAL A 34 7.56 14.33 0.25
CA VAL A 34 6.42 14.15 1.16
C VAL A 34 5.19 14.95 0.68
N ARG A 35 5.38 16.23 0.30
CA ARG A 35 4.32 17.07 -0.29
C ARG A 35 3.81 16.51 -1.62
N HIS A 36 4.71 15.99 -2.44
CA HIS A 36 4.35 15.38 -3.71
C HIS A 36 3.43 14.16 -3.51
N ILE A 37 3.76 13.26 -2.58
CA ILE A 37 2.92 12.10 -2.24
C ILE A 37 1.53 12.57 -1.79
N SER A 38 1.47 13.50 -0.86
CA SER A 38 0.22 14.04 -0.33
C SER A 38 -0.63 14.70 -1.42
N ALA A 39 -0.02 15.50 -2.31
CA ALA A 39 -0.70 16.12 -3.44
C ALA A 39 -1.22 15.08 -4.45
N LYS A 40 -0.45 14.01 -4.74
CA LYS A 40 -0.88 12.93 -5.64
C LYS A 40 -2.09 12.16 -5.10
N LYS A 41 -2.20 12.07 -3.78
CA LYS A 41 -3.30 11.40 -3.09
C LYS A 41 -4.47 12.33 -2.74
N ASN A 42 -4.38 13.62 -3.13
CA ASN A 42 -5.36 14.66 -2.78
C ASN A 42 -5.67 14.69 -1.27
N GLU A 43 -4.64 14.50 -0.46
CA GLU A 43 -4.81 14.42 0.98
C GLU A 43 -5.21 15.75 1.60
N PRO A 44 -6.04 15.75 2.66
CA PRO A 44 -6.35 16.96 3.40
C PRO A 44 -5.12 17.45 4.18
N GLU A 45 -5.09 18.75 4.46
CA GLU A 45 -3.94 19.43 5.08
C GLU A 45 -3.49 18.80 6.42
N TRP A 46 -4.43 18.34 7.24
CA TRP A 46 -4.10 17.70 8.52
C TRP A 46 -3.22 16.44 8.34
N LEU A 47 -3.39 15.68 7.24
CA LEU A 47 -2.60 14.48 6.97
C LEU A 47 -1.21 14.87 6.44
N LEU A 48 -1.13 15.89 5.57
CA LEU A 48 0.15 16.45 5.14
C LEU A 48 0.98 16.97 6.34
N GLU A 49 0.34 17.70 7.25
CA GLU A 49 1.02 18.17 8.47
C GLU A 49 1.52 17.01 9.33
N TRP A 50 0.72 15.95 9.47
CA TRP A 50 1.11 14.74 10.21
C TRP A 50 2.33 14.07 9.56
N ARG A 51 2.35 13.90 8.24
CA ARG A 51 3.48 13.39 7.47
C ARG A 51 4.74 14.24 7.66
N LEU A 52 4.60 15.55 7.58
CA LEU A 52 5.72 16.48 7.76
C LEU A 52 6.26 16.47 9.19
N LYS A 53 5.42 16.21 10.20
CA LYS A 53 5.87 15.98 11.59
C LYS A 53 6.70 14.69 11.67
N ALA A 54 6.21 13.60 11.08
CA ALA A 54 6.93 12.34 11.01
C ALA A 54 8.29 12.52 10.28
N PHE A 55 8.31 13.17 9.12
CA PHE A 55 9.53 13.44 8.38
C PHE A 55 10.57 14.20 9.21
N ARG A 56 10.17 15.33 9.86
CA ARG A 56 11.06 16.10 10.73
C ARG A 56 11.57 15.31 11.95
N HIS A 57 10.80 14.33 12.41
CA HIS A 57 11.25 13.43 13.46
C HIS A 57 12.27 12.44 12.91
N TRP A 58 12.01 11.85 11.75
CA TRP A 58 12.91 10.91 11.07
C TRP A 58 14.28 11.52 10.77
N GLU A 59 14.35 12.78 10.35
CA GLU A 59 15.61 13.50 10.11
C GLU A 59 16.57 13.53 11.33
N LYS A 60 16.03 13.28 12.52
CA LYS A 60 16.79 13.29 13.79
C LYS A 60 17.14 11.89 14.29
N LEU A 61 16.61 10.85 13.66
CA LEU A 61 16.84 9.47 14.05
C LEU A 61 18.01 8.87 13.28
N GLU A 62 18.70 7.98 13.97
CA GLU A 62 19.71 7.13 13.35
C GLU A 62 19.13 5.76 13.00
N CYS A 63 19.61 5.18 11.89
CA CYS A 63 19.22 3.82 11.52
C CYS A 63 19.68 2.84 12.61
N PRO A 64 18.81 1.94 13.10
CA PRO A 64 19.14 1.06 14.19
C PRO A 64 20.27 0.09 13.83
N THR A 65 21.22 -0.09 14.75
CA THR A 65 22.38 -0.98 14.58
C THR A 65 22.34 -2.22 15.48
N TRP A 66 21.37 -2.30 16.38
CA TRP A 66 21.21 -3.39 17.35
C TRP A 66 20.73 -4.76 16.79
N PRO A 67 20.05 -4.83 15.58
CA PRO A 67 19.65 -6.14 15.05
C PRO A 67 20.86 -6.99 14.68
N HIS A 68 20.82 -8.28 15.02
CA HIS A 68 21.86 -9.27 14.69
C HIS A 68 21.85 -9.71 13.21
N VAL A 69 21.19 -8.96 12.33
CA VAL A 69 21.17 -9.21 10.89
C VAL A 69 22.20 -8.34 10.20
N LYS A 70 22.93 -8.94 9.24
CA LYS A 70 23.90 -8.23 8.40
C LYS A 70 23.27 -8.02 7.03
N TYR A 71 23.12 -6.77 6.65
CA TYR A 71 22.67 -6.36 5.31
C TYR A 71 23.50 -5.16 4.83
N PRO A 72 23.59 -4.95 3.52
CA PRO A 72 24.27 -3.76 2.98
C PRO A 72 23.59 -2.49 3.49
N PRO A 73 24.35 -1.41 3.76
CA PRO A 73 23.77 -0.13 4.14
C PRO A 73 22.75 0.36 3.11
N VAL A 74 21.58 0.75 3.59
CA VAL A 74 20.52 1.32 2.73
C VAL A 74 20.77 2.79 2.50
N ASN A 75 20.91 3.19 1.24
CA ASN A 75 20.96 4.60 0.87
C ASN A 75 19.54 5.15 0.67
N PHE A 76 18.98 5.77 1.69
CA PHE A 76 17.63 6.34 1.66
C PHE A 76 17.48 7.50 0.64
N GLN A 77 18.58 8.04 0.11
CA GLN A 77 18.54 9.06 -0.93
C GLN A 77 18.59 8.49 -2.35
N ASP A 78 18.78 7.18 -2.51
CA ASP A 78 18.75 6.49 -3.80
C ASP A 78 17.47 5.67 -4.02
N ILE A 79 16.46 5.88 -3.19
CA ILE A 79 15.16 5.19 -3.25
C ILE A 79 14.09 6.14 -3.82
N SER A 80 13.19 5.61 -4.65
CA SER A 80 11.96 6.30 -5.03
C SER A 80 10.85 5.95 -4.01
N TYR A 81 10.26 6.97 -3.41
CA TYR A 81 9.24 6.82 -2.37
C TYR A 81 7.80 6.84 -2.89
N TYR A 82 7.64 6.96 -4.20
CA TYR A 82 6.35 6.89 -4.86
C TYR A 82 6.53 6.33 -6.26
N SER A 83 5.66 5.40 -6.63
CA SER A 83 5.60 4.82 -7.97
C SER A 83 4.15 4.46 -8.27
N ALA A 84 3.62 4.99 -9.35
CA ALA A 84 2.24 4.72 -9.75
C ALA A 84 2.12 4.49 -11.26
N PRO A 85 1.20 3.62 -11.71
CA PRO A 85 0.87 3.50 -13.12
C PRO A 85 0.43 4.85 -13.69
N LYS A 86 0.87 5.16 -14.92
CA LYS A 86 0.42 6.38 -15.59
C LYS A 86 -1.09 6.27 -15.87
N LYS A 87 -1.90 7.03 -15.15
CA LYS A 87 -3.36 7.05 -15.30
C LYS A 87 -3.75 7.64 -16.66
N LYS A 88 -4.76 7.06 -17.28
CA LYS A 88 -5.51 7.68 -18.39
C LYS A 88 -6.76 8.34 -17.77
N GLY A 89 -6.69 9.63 -17.39
CA GLY A 89 -7.79 10.34 -16.74
C GLY A 89 -7.74 10.28 -15.20
N ASP A 90 -8.88 10.47 -14.52
CA ASP A 90 -9.02 10.63 -13.07
C ASP A 90 -8.85 9.33 -12.24
N GLY A 91 -8.38 8.27 -12.87
CA GLY A 91 -8.21 6.94 -12.26
C GLY A 91 -9.47 6.08 -12.36
N PRO A 92 -9.32 4.75 -12.20
CA PRO A 92 -10.44 3.84 -12.35
C PRO A 92 -11.42 3.98 -11.19
N LYS A 93 -12.71 4.12 -11.52
CA LYS A 93 -13.83 4.13 -10.55
C LYS A 93 -14.38 2.72 -10.32
N SER A 94 -14.02 1.77 -11.19
CA SER A 94 -14.37 0.35 -11.10
C SER A 94 -13.23 -0.52 -11.63
N LEU A 95 -13.27 -1.82 -11.33
CA LEU A 95 -12.31 -2.78 -11.87
C LEU A 95 -12.32 -2.87 -13.40
N ASP A 96 -13.45 -2.55 -14.04
CA ASP A 96 -13.60 -2.58 -15.49
C ASP A 96 -12.82 -1.45 -16.20
N GLU A 97 -12.45 -0.41 -15.47
CA GLU A 97 -11.65 0.73 -15.96
C GLU A 97 -10.14 0.56 -15.73
N VAL A 98 -9.74 -0.50 -15.03
CA VAL A 98 -8.33 -0.81 -14.73
C VAL A 98 -7.61 -1.26 -16.00
N ASP A 99 -6.33 -0.89 -16.15
CA ASP A 99 -5.50 -1.35 -17.27
C ASP A 99 -5.50 -2.88 -17.33
N PRO A 100 -5.87 -3.49 -18.47
CA PRO A 100 -5.93 -4.96 -18.63
C PRO A 100 -4.64 -5.68 -18.25
N LYS A 101 -3.48 -5.06 -18.45
CA LYS A 101 -2.18 -5.61 -18.05
C LYS A 101 -2.04 -5.75 -16.52
N LEU A 102 -2.66 -4.82 -15.77
CA LEU A 102 -2.69 -4.93 -14.32
C LEU A 102 -3.59 -6.08 -13.88
N LEU A 103 -4.77 -6.19 -14.46
CA LEU A 103 -5.69 -7.29 -14.17
C LEU A 103 -5.06 -8.65 -14.49
N GLU A 104 -4.41 -8.78 -15.66
CA GLU A 104 -3.65 -9.99 -16.06
C GLU A 104 -2.52 -10.31 -15.05
N THR A 105 -1.85 -9.27 -14.52
CA THR A 105 -0.82 -9.45 -13.51
C THR A 105 -1.39 -10.11 -12.25
N TYR A 106 -2.51 -9.62 -11.73
CA TYR A 106 -3.15 -10.20 -10.56
C TYR A 106 -3.71 -11.59 -10.83
N GLU A 107 -4.22 -11.84 -12.03
CA GLU A 107 -4.68 -13.16 -12.44
C GLU A 107 -3.52 -14.19 -12.47
N LYS A 108 -2.37 -13.83 -13.04
CA LYS A 108 -1.14 -14.65 -13.01
C LYS A 108 -0.67 -14.95 -11.58
N LEU A 109 -0.89 -14.03 -10.66
CA LEU A 109 -0.55 -14.19 -9.26
C LEU A 109 -1.59 -14.99 -8.47
N GLY A 110 -2.70 -15.37 -9.10
CA GLY A 110 -3.81 -16.08 -8.45
C GLY A 110 -4.63 -15.20 -7.51
N VAL A 111 -4.54 -13.87 -7.63
CA VAL A 111 -5.32 -12.92 -6.82
C VAL A 111 -6.68 -12.70 -7.49
N PRO A 112 -7.78 -13.10 -6.87
CA PRO A 112 -9.10 -13.04 -7.51
C PRO A 112 -9.69 -11.63 -7.42
N LEU A 113 -9.57 -10.83 -8.48
CA LEU A 113 -10.18 -9.49 -8.55
C LEU A 113 -11.58 -9.47 -9.19
N HIS A 114 -12.02 -10.56 -9.83
CA HIS A 114 -13.32 -10.68 -10.51
C HIS A 114 -14.28 -11.65 -9.82
N GLU A 115 -15.38 -11.99 -10.50
CA GLU A 115 -16.47 -12.84 -9.98
C GLU A 115 -16.03 -14.17 -9.34
N ARG A 116 -14.88 -14.72 -9.70
CA ARG A 116 -14.30 -15.89 -9.03
C ARG A 116 -14.02 -15.67 -7.55
N ALA A 117 -13.76 -14.43 -7.15
CA ALA A 117 -13.63 -14.03 -5.73
C ALA A 117 -14.94 -14.18 -4.97
N ARG A 118 -16.10 -13.97 -5.62
CA ARG A 118 -17.41 -14.19 -5.02
C ARG A 118 -17.61 -15.63 -4.56
N LEU A 119 -17.08 -16.58 -5.29
CA LEU A 119 -17.15 -18.00 -4.93
C LEU A 119 -16.20 -18.39 -3.80
N ALA A 120 -15.12 -17.64 -3.62
CA ALA A 120 -14.14 -17.89 -2.54
C ALA A 120 -14.53 -17.31 -1.19
N GLY A 121 -15.50 -16.38 -1.13
CA GLY A 121 -15.95 -15.76 0.13
C GLY A 121 -14.90 -14.89 0.80
N VAL A 122 -13.92 -14.37 0.03
CA VAL A 122 -12.83 -13.51 0.52
C VAL A 122 -12.92 -12.15 -0.15
N ALA A 123 -12.95 -11.08 0.64
CA ALA A 123 -12.81 -9.73 0.14
C ALA A 123 -11.32 -9.37 -0.01
N VAL A 124 -10.95 -8.80 -1.14
CA VAL A 124 -9.56 -8.45 -1.48
C VAL A 124 -9.44 -6.97 -1.72
N ASP A 125 -8.43 -6.34 -1.10
CA ASP A 125 -7.92 -5.02 -1.46
C ASP A 125 -6.57 -5.21 -2.16
N ALA A 126 -6.48 -4.79 -3.43
CA ALA A 126 -5.30 -4.98 -4.27
C ALA A 126 -4.58 -3.65 -4.47
N VAL A 127 -3.31 -3.61 -4.10
CA VAL A 127 -2.43 -2.45 -4.20
C VAL A 127 -1.28 -2.76 -5.15
N PHE A 128 -1.05 -1.89 -6.12
CA PHE A 128 0.08 -1.96 -7.06
C PHE A 128 0.98 -0.75 -6.86
N ASP A 129 2.19 -0.99 -6.36
CA ASP A 129 3.13 0.03 -5.91
C ASP A 129 2.46 1.02 -4.93
N SER A 130 2.25 2.26 -5.36
CA SER A 130 1.71 3.34 -4.53
C SER A 130 0.21 3.60 -4.72
N GLU A 131 -0.50 2.73 -5.46
CA GLU A 131 -1.92 2.95 -5.79
C GLU A 131 -2.77 1.73 -5.50
N SER A 132 -3.93 1.94 -4.85
CA SER A 132 -4.96 0.90 -4.81
C SER A 132 -5.60 0.74 -6.19
N ILE A 133 -5.69 -0.51 -6.64
CA ILE A 133 -6.31 -0.87 -7.91
C ILE A 133 -7.80 -1.10 -7.73
N GLY A 134 -8.19 -1.62 -6.56
CA GLY A 134 -9.57 -1.79 -6.22
C GLY A 134 -9.80 -2.73 -5.04
N THR A 135 -10.95 -2.57 -4.41
CA THR A 135 -11.41 -3.39 -3.28
C THR A 135 -12.68 -4.12 -3.67
N THR A 136 -12.72 -5.43 -3.47
CA THR A 136 -13.89 -6.27 -3.78
C THR A 136 -14.87 -6.33 -2.61
N PHE A 137 -16.14 -6.65 -2.87
CA PHE A 137 -17.20 -6.86 -1.86
C PHE A 137 -17.50 -5.67 -0.94
N LYS A 138 -17.08 -4.45 -1.27
CA LYS A 138 -17.34 -3.25 -0.45
C LYS A 138 -18.81 -3.08 -0.07
N ALA A 139 -19.71 -3.23 -1.05
CA ALA A 139 -21.15 -3.06 -0.83
C ALA A 139 -21.75 -4.13 0.10
N ASP A 140 -21.26 -5.36 0.02
CA ASP A 140 -21.77 -6.45 0.87
C ASP A 140 -21.23 -6.31 2.31
N LEU A 141 -19.99 -5.89 2.47
CA LEU A 141 -19.40 -5.57 3.77
C LEU A 141 -20.11 -4.38 4.42
N ALA A 142 -20.41 -3.34 3.64
CA ALA A 142 -21.14 -2.16 4.12
C ALA A 142 -22.53 -2.48 4.65
N LYS A 143 -23.25 -3.46 4.08
CA LYS A 143 -24.54 -3.95 4.61
C LYS A 143 -24.40 -4.52 6.02
N ALA A 144 -23.26 -5.09 6.35
CA ALA A 144 -22.93 -5.57 7.70
C ALA A 144 -22.33 -4.47 8.60
N GLY A 145 -22.19 -3.23 8.11
CA GLY A 145 -21.58 -2.12 8.82
C GLY A 145 -20.04 -2.17 8.83
N VAL A 146 -19.43 -3.05 8.03
CA VAL A 146 -17.96 -3.17 7.92
C VAL A 146 -17.47 -2.26 6.82
N ILE A 147 -16.45 -1.44 7.12
CA ILE A 147 -15.73 -0.64 6.12
C ILE A 147 -14.45 -1.40 5.73
N PHE A 148 -14.29 -1.63 4.43
CA PHE A 148 -13.06 -2.17 3.85
C PHE A 148 -12.77 -1.43 2.55
N CYS A 149 -11.71 -0.67 2.54
CA CYS A 149 -11.31 0.16 1.40
C CYS A 149 -9.83 0.51 1.49
N SER A 150 -9.29 1.20 0.48
CA SER A 150 -7.94 1.76 0.57
C SER A 150 -7.87 2.85 1.64
N ILE A 151 -6.68 3.07 2.21
CA ILE A 151 -6.47 4.18 3.16
C ILE A 151 -6.67 5.53 2.47
N SER A 152 -6.33 5.63 1.19
CA SER A 152 -6.55 6.85 0.39
C SER A 152 -8.04 7.20 0.29
N GLU A 153 -8.90 6.20 0.09
CA GLU A 153 -10.35 6.37 0.08
C GLU A 153 -10.87 6.70 1.50
N ALA A 154 -10.40 5.97 2.53
CA ALA A 154 -10.81 6.21 3.90
C ALA A 154 -10.50 7.63 4.39
N VAL A 155 -9.40 8.21 3.96
CA VAL A 155 -9.03 9.61 4.26
C VAL A 155 -10.05 10.60 3.70
N GLN A 156 -10.67 10.28 2.57
CA GLN A 156 -11.69 11.14 1.93
C GLN A 156 -13.08 10.89 2.50
N GLU A 157 -13.49 9.63 2.63
CA GLU A 157 -14.86 9.26 2.96
C GLU A 157 -15.10 9.10 4.48
N HIS A 158 -14.04 8.77 5.24
CA HIS A 158 -14.10 8.50 6.68
C HIS A 158 -13.03 9.25 7.48
N PRO A 159 -12.79 10.57 7.22
CA PRO A 159 -11.66 11.32 7.79
C PRO A 159 -11.63 11.29 9.32
N GLU A 160 -12.79 11.30 9.98
CA GLU A 160 -12.86 11.31 11.43
C GLU A 160 -12.41 9.99 12.06
N LEU A 161 -12.68 8.85 11.39
CA LEU A 161 -12.16 7.56 11.83
C LEU A 161 -10.65 7.48 11.64
N VAL A 162 -10.15 7.93 10.48
CA VAL A 162 -8.71 7.95 10.23
C VAL A 162 -7.99 8.83 11.22
N LYS A 163 -8.45 10.06 11.45
CA LYS A 163 -7.88 10.98 12.47
C LYS A 163 -7.86 10.37 13.86
N LYS A 164 -8.95 9.67 14.22
CA LYS A 164 -9.09 9.07 15.54
C LYS A 164 -8.08 7.94 15.79
N TYR A 165 -7.76 7.15 14.78
CA TYR A 165 -7.01 5.90 14.97
C TYR A 165 -5.60 5.90 14.37
N LEU A 166 -5.32 6.73 13.37
CA LEU A 166 -4.01 6.79 12.73
C LEU A 166 -2.91 7.13 13.75
N GLY A 167 -1.92 6.25 13.86
CA GLY A 167 -0.77 6.44 14.74
C GLY A 167 -1.09 6.32 16.24
N THR A 168 -2.25 5.77 16.63
CA THR A 168 -2.60 5.61 18.06
C THR A 168 -2.01 4.34 18.68
N VAL A 169 -1.78 3.30 17.89
CA VAL A 169 -1.17 2.04 18.35
C VAL A 169 0.33 2.06 18.10
N VAL A 170 0.73 2.38 16.87
CA VAL A 170 2.13 2.62 16.52
C VAL A 170 2.27 4.10 16.15
N PRO A 171 2.73 4.95 17.06
CA PRO A 171 2.90 6.38 16.78
C PRO A 171 4.06 6.61 15.79
N TYR A 172 4.01 7.72 15.07
CA TYR A 172 5.10 8.08 14.15
C TYR A 172 6.46 8.30 14.85
N THR A 173 6.47 8.34 16.17
CA THR A 173 7.68 8.49 16.99
C THR A 173 8.22 7.17 17.52
N ASP A 174 7.63 6.02 17.17
CA ASP A 174 7.95 4.73 17.77
C ASP A 174 9.37 4.27 17.45
N ASN A 175 9.72 4.20 16.17
CA ASN A 175 11.04 3.77 15.72
C ASN A 175 11.36 4.34 14.33
N PHE A 176 12.61 4.18 13.90
CA PHE A 176 13.13 4.68 12.63
C PHE A 176 12.25 4.32 11.42
N TYR A 177 11.86 3.05 11.30
CA TYR A 177 11.08 2.57 10.15
C TYR A 177 9.59 2.92 10.24
N ALA A 178 9.00 2.90 11.43
CA ALA A 178 7.63 3.37 11.64
C ALA A 178 7.51 4.86 11.35
N THR A 179 8.52 5.65 11.72
CA THR A 179 8.61 7.08 11.42
C THR A 179 8.75 7.32 9.93
N LEU A 180 9.64 6.59 9.26
CA LEU A 180 9.81 6.65 7.81
C LEU A 180 8.50 6.31 7.09
N ASN A 181 7.90 5.18 7.43
CA ASN A 181 6.62 4.77 6.86
C ASN A 181 5.54 5.85 7.06
N SER A 182 5.46 6.42 8.25
CA SER A 182 4.51 7.50 8.56
C SER A 182 4.69 8.73 7.66
N ALA A 183 5.91 9.04 7.27
CA ALA A 183 6.20 10.16 6.38
C ALA A 183 5.82 9.88 4.91
N VAL A 184 5.98 8.64 4.44
CA VAL A 184 5.96 8.34 2.99
C VAL A 184 4.96 7.26 2.56
N PHE A 185 4.15 6.67 3.44
CA PHE A 185 3.17 5.69 3.01
C PHE A 185 2.29 6.28 1.89
N SER A 186 2.02 5.51 0.87
CA SER A 186 1.26 5.98 -0.29
C SER A 186 -0.12 5.35 -0.39
N ASP A 187 -0.25 4.10 -0.01
CA ASP A 187 -1.54 3.43 0.14
C ASP A 187 -1.45 2.30 1.16
N GLY A 188 -2.58 1.68 1.42
CA GLY A 188 -2.75 0.58 2.35
C GLY A 188 -4.22 0.26 2.50
N SER A 189 -4.56 -0.78 3.26
CA SER A 189 -5.94 -1.15 3.51
C SER A 189 -6.44 -0.53 4.81
N PHE A 190 -7.64 0.01 4.76
CA PHE A 190 -8.39 0.48 5.90
C PHE A 190 -9.54 -0.49 6.20
N VAL A 191 -9.55 -0.99 7.43
CA VAL A 191 -10.60 -1.89 7.92
C VAL A 191 -11.20 -1.31 9.18
N TYR A 192 -12.51 -1.15 9.22
CA TYR A 192 -13.24 -0.80 10.42
C TYR A 192 -14.42 -1.73 10.64
N ILE A 193 -14.44 -2.42 11.77
CA ILE A 193 -15.50 -3.33 12.18
C ILE A 193 -16.08 -2.76 13.47
N PRO A 194 -17.37 -2.31 13.48
CA PRO A 194 -17.99 -1.78 14.67
C PRO A 194 -18.07 -2.81 15.80
N LYS A 195 -18.09 -2.33 17.03
CA LYS A 195 -18.26 -3.20 18.22
C LYS A 195 -19.54 -4.04 18.10
N GLY A 196 -19.41 -5.34 18.34
CA GLY A 196 -20.52 -6.29 18.26
C GLY A 196 -20.84 -6.78 16.85
N THR A 197 -20.14 -6.31 15.83
CA THR A 197 -20.31 -6.78 14.44
C THR A 197 -19.37 -7.94 14.15
N ARG A 198 -19.90 -8.99 13.51
CA ARG A 198 -19.08 -10.07 12.95
C ARG A 198 -18.88 -9.81 11.46
N CYS A 199 -17.64 -9.80 11.02
CA CYS A 199 -17.33 -9.70 9.60
C CYS A 199 -17.85 -10.95 8.87
N PRO A 200 -18.65 -10.81 7.79
CA PRO A 200 -19.29 -11.95 7.13
C PRO A 200 -18.35 -12.79 6.28
N MET A 201 -17.15 -12.31 6.00
CA MET A 201 -16.16 -12.99 5.15
C MET A 201 -14.73 -12.66 5.57
N GLU A 202 -13.76 -13.40 5.06
CA GLU A 202 -12.35 -13.11 5.23
C GLU A 202 -11.98 -11.85 4.43
N LEU A 203 -11.03 -11.07 4.99
CA LEU A 203 -10.47 -9.88 4.36
C LEU A 203 -9.00 -10.16 4.04
N SER A 204 -8.58 -9.84 2.82
CA SER A 204 -7.21 -10.01 2.38
C SER A 204 -6.70 -8.74 1.71
N THR A 205 -5.46 -8.39 1.99
CA THR A 205 -4.75 -7.32 1.28
C THR A 205 -3.62 -7.91 0.45
N TYR A 206 -3.51 -7.49 -0.78
CA TYR A 206 -2.44 -7.91 -1.66
C TYR A 206 -1.65 -6.73 -2.19
N PHE A 207 -0.36 -6.68 -1.85
CA PHE A 207 0.58 -5.68 -2.34
C PHE A 207 1.48 -6.26 -3.44
N ARG A 208 1.49 -5.62 -4.60
CA ARG A 208 2.45 -5.89 -5.67
C ARG A 208 3.41 -4.73 -5.82
N ILE A 209 4.69 -4.97 -5.57
CA ILE A 209 5.78 -4.04 -5.85
C ILE A 209 6.39 -4.42 -7.20
N ASN A 210 6.33 -3.50 -8.17
CA ASN A 210 6.80 -3.70 -9.53
C ASN A 210 8.18 -3.05 -9.71
N ALA A 211 9.21 -3.66 -9.12
CA ALA A 211 10.58 -3.19 -9.20
C ALA A 211 11.44 -4.09 -10.11
N ALA A 212 12.27 -3.47 -10.94
CA ALA A 212 13.41 -4.16 -11.56
C ALA A 212 14.53 -4.30 -10.52
N ASN A 213 15.15 -5.48 -10.47
CA ASN A 213 16.35 -5.72 -9.67
C ASN A 213 17.54 -4.95 -10.22
#